data_e8163aa7bbc0b80c292337ca0aa32cb2
#
_entry.id   e8163aa7bbc0b80c292337ca0aa32cb2
#
_cell.length_a   1.000
_cell.length_b   1.000
_cell.length_c   1.000
_cell.angle_alpha   90.00
_cell.angle_beta   90.00
_cell.angle_gamma   90.00
#
_symmetry.space_group_name_H-M   'P 1'
#
loop_
_entity.id
_entity.type
_entity.pdbx_description
1 polymer ?
#
loop_
_entity_poly.entity_id
_entity_poly.type
_entity_poly.pdbx_seq_one_letter_code
_entity_poly.pdbx_strand_id
1 'polypeptide(L)'
;MSADRERRASLFAILTTCVAYGLGMGLTLPLLALILERKGVPGSINGLNLATGGLAALAITPFIPRWIARFGAAQYLAASLVVAAGAMLAIYEAPSLWVWFPVRFVLSSALNGLFVVSEFWINRLADETNRGRYIAIYSICISGSFGIGPGVLKIIGTHGIAPFAAGSCLLLLALVPVLVARRTAPRIEEGHASTVFSVIRAAPAALTASFVFGAIDAGLTGLLPVYAVRSGYTEANAALAVTAIALGSIAFQYPLGYLADHMSRKLLLALCASTGIAGTMLMPFVIHIPVLMYSLLFVWGGLILGIYSVGLTLIGERFKGAELANANAAFVLLYCMGLLLGPTVEGAALDAWNPNGLLVVLGAICAGYVVFLGLQRRESRLTSHRGK
;
A
#
# COMPACT_ATOMS: atom_id res chain seq x y z
N MET A 1 -0.94 -13.63 35.04
CA MET A 1 -0.15 -12.47 34.53
C MET A 1 -0.95 -11.22 34.82
N SER A 2 -0.32 -10.08 35.18
CA SER A 2 -1.09 -8.84 35.37
C SER A 2 -1.64 -8.36 34.01
N ALA A 3 -2.84 -7.75 33.98
CA ALA A 3 -3.49 -7.24 32.77
C ALA A 3 -2.55 -6.33 31.95
N ASP A 4 -1.72 -5.53 32.61
CA ASP A 4 -0.70 -4.69 31.96
C ASP A 4 0.36 -5.49 31.22
N ARG A 5 0.78 -6.64 31.73
CA ARG A 5 1.76 -7.51 31.05
C ARG A 5 1.16 -8.15 29.81
N GLU A 6 -0.08 -8.54 29.87
CA GLU A 6 -0.83 -9.08 28.71
C GLU A 6 -1.02 -8.05 27.63
N ARG A 7 -1.38 -6.82 28.00
CA ARG A 7 -1.54 -5.69 27.09
C ARG A 7 -0.23 -5.33 26.39
N ARG A 8 0.89 -5.28 27.14
CA ARG A 8 2.23 -5.02 26.56
C ARG A 8 2.67 -6.13 25.61
N ALA A 9 2.41 -7.40 25.94
CA ALA A 9 2.72 -8.52 25.07
C ALA A 9 1.92 -8.45 23.76
N SER A 10 0.63 -8.14 23.83
CA SER A 10 -0.22 -7.93 22.65
C SER A 10 0.27 -6.78 21.79
N LEU A 11 0.57 -5.62 22.39
CA LEU A 11 1.08 -4.45 21.66
C LEU A 11 2.40 -4.76 20.96
N PHE A 12 3.33 -5.44 21.65
CA PHE A 12 4.60 -5.84 21.06
C PHE A 12 4.43 -6.82 19.91
N ALA A 13 3.53 -7.81 20.03
CA ALA A 13 3.22 -8.74 18.95
C ALA A 13 2.62 -8.03 17.72
N ILE A 14 1.70 -7.09 17.92
CA ILE A 14 1.10 -6.31 16.84
C ILE A 14 2.18 -5.47 16.13
N LEU A 15 2.98 -4.71 16.88
CA LEU A 15 3.99 -3.83 16.30
C LEU A 15 5.07 -4.60 15.54
N THR A 16 5.51 -5.74 16.08
CA THR A 16 6.48 -6.60 15.36
C THR A 16 5.89 -7.21 14.10
N THR A 17 4.59 -7.58 14.10
CA THR A 17 3.90 -8.06 12.90
C THR A 17 3.78 -6.94 11.86
N CYS A 18 3.48 -5.70 12.28
CA CYS A 18 3.43 -4.54 11.40
C CYS A 18 4.79 -4.23 10.76
N VAL A 19 5.85 -4.31 11.56
CA VAL A 19 7.23 -4.15 11.06
C VAL A 19 7.59 -5.26 10.08
N ALA A 20 7.22 -6.51 10.37
CA ALA A 20 7.46 -7.63 9.45
C ALA A 20 6.69 -7.47 8.13
N TYR A 21 5.42 -7.03 8.20
CA TYR A 21 4.62 -6.69 7.02
C TYR A 21 5.27 -5.57 6.20
N GLY A 22 5.58 -4.44 6.83
CA GLY A 22 6.16 -3.28 6.14
C GLY A 22 7.50 -3.60 5.49
N LEU A 23 8.42 -4.26 6.23
CA LEU A 23 9.70 -4.74 5.69
C LEU A 23 9.49 -5.75 4.56
N GLY A 24 8.57 -6.70 4.73
CA GLY A 24 8.24 -7.70 3.72
C GLY A 24 7.76 -7.05 2.42
N MET A 25 6.81 -6.13 2.49
CA MET A 25 6.31 -5.40 1.31
C MET A 25 7.38 -4.48 0.71
N GLY A 26 8.04 -3.65 1.53
CA GLY A 26 9.06 -2.71 1.08
C GLY A 26 10.28 -3.38 0.45
N LEU A 27 10.60 -4.59 0.88
CA LEU A 27 11.68 -5.39 0.28
C LEU A 27 11.21 -6.12 -0.98
N THR A 28 10.05 -6.79 -0.95
CA THR A 28 9.62 -7.67 -2.04
C THR A 28 9.16 -6.93 -3.28
N LEU A 29 8.47 -5.78 -3.13
CA LEU A 29 7.95 -5.05 -4.29
C LEU A 29 9.07 -4.64 -5.26
N PRO A 30 10.09 -3.87 -4.84
CA PRO A 30 11.17 -3.50 -5.72
C PRO A 30 12.08 -4.70 -6.09
N LEU A 31 12.35 -5.62 -5.16
CA LEU A 31 13.20 -6.78 -5.43
C LEU A 31 12.70 -7.62 -6.59
N LEU A 32 11.42 -8.02 -6.54
CA LEU A 32 10.86 -8.89 -7.57
C LEU A 32 10.77 -8.18 -8.93
N ALA A 33 10.40 -6.91 -8.93
CA ALA A 33 10.35 -6.11 -10.15
C ALA A 33 11.74 -5.94 -10.80
N LEU A 34 12.78 -5.68 -10.00
CA LEU A 34 14.15 -5.56 -10.46
C LEU A 34 14.73 -6.90 -10.98
N ILE A 35 14.40 -8.02 -10.34
CA ILE A 35 14.82 -9.35 -10.83
C ILE A 35 14.15 -9.67 -12.17
N LEU A 36 12.87 -9.36 -12.32
CA LEU A 36 12.17 -9.56 -13.61
C LEU A 36 12.78 -8.69 -14.70
N GLU A 37 13.09 -7.44 -14.42
CA GLU A 37 13.77 -6.53 -15.34
C GLU A 37 15.15 -7.08 -15.77
N ARG A 38 15.96 -7.51 -14.80
CA ARG A 38 17.28 -8.13 -15.07
C ARG A 38 17.20 -9.40 -15.91
N LYS A 39 16.11 -10.17 -15.76
CA LYS A 39 15.85 -11.35 -16.61
C LYS A 39 15.33 -10.99 -18.00
N GLY A 40 15.21 -9.70 -18.35
CA GLY A 40 14.69 -9.23 -19.62
C GLY A 40 13.18 -9.47 -19.81
N VAL A 41 12.44 -9.64 -18.71
CA VAL A 41 10.99 -9.83 -18.74
C VAL A 41 10.34 -8.50 -19.12
N PRO A 42 9.39 -8.50 -20.09
CA PRO A 42 8.66 -7.28 -20.45
C PRO A 42 8.00 -6.61 -19.26
N GLY A 43 7.95 -5.26 -19.29
CA GLY A 43 7.31 -4.46 -18.24
C GLY A 43 5.82 -4.80 -18.06
N SER A 44 5.13 -5.16 -19.13
CA SER A 44 3.75 -5.66 -19.12
C SER A 44 3.57 -6.90 -18.23
N ILE A 45 4.47 -7.87 -18.33
CA ILE A 45 4.45 -9.10 -17.51
C ILE A 45 4.89 -8.76 -16.06
N ASN A 46 5.86 -7.86 -15.90
CA ASN A 46 6.27 -7.38 -14.59
C ASN A 46 5.11 -6.68 -13.87
N GLY A 47 4.39 -5.79 -14.56
CA GLY A 47 3.19 -5.14 -14.07
C GLY A 47 2.06 -6.14 -13.74
N LEU A 48 1.85 -7.14 -14.58
CA LEU A 48 0.88 -8.21 -14.32
C LEU A 48 1.27 -9.04 -13.07
N ASN A 49 2.57 -9.35 -12.92
CA ASN A 49 3.07 -10.01 -11.72
C ASN A 49 2.85 -9.14 -10.46
N LEU A 50 3.05 -7.83 -10.54
CA LEU A 50 2.78 -6.89 -9.46
C LEU A 50 1.28 -6.85 -9.12
N ALA A 51 0.41 -6.87 -10.14
CA ALA A 51 -1.05 -6.89 -10.01
C ALA A 51 -1.59 -8.12 -9.25
N THR A 52 -0.84 -9.22 -9.19
CA THR A 52 -1.25 -10.38 -8.37
C THR A 52 -1.39 -10.05 -6.89
N GLY A 53 -0.72 -9.00 -6.40
CA GLY A 53 -0.89 -8.48 -5.04
C GLY A 53 -2.30 -7.92 -4.80
N GLY A 54 -2.80 -7.10 -5.74
CA GLY A 54 -4.16 -6.59 -5.71
C GLY A 54 -5.21 -7.71 -5.82
N LEU A 55 -4.97 -8.68 -6.72
CA LEU A 55 -5.84 -9.85 -6.84
C LEU A 55 -5.88 -10.67 -5.55
N ALA A 56 -4.74 -10.89 -4.90
CA ALA A 56 -4.65 -11.60 -3.63
C ALA A 56 -5.43 -10.89 -2.52
N ALA A 57 -5.29 -9.56 -2.42
CA ALA A 57 -6.04 -8.76 -1.45
C ALA A 57 -7.55 -8.85 -1.68
N LEU A 58 -8.01 -8.70 -2.93
CA LEU A 58 -9.44 -8.83 -3.28
C LEU A 58 -10.01 -10.22 -2.98
N ALA A 59 -9.26 -11.27 -3.34
CA ALA A 59 -9.72 -12.65 -3.20
C ALA A 59 -9.75 -13.13 -1.75
N ILE A 60 -8.76 -12.73 -0.92
CA ILE A 60 -8.53 -13.33 0.40
C ILE A 60 -9.16 -12.53 1.53
N THR A 61 -9.21 -11.19 1.43
CA THR A 61 -9.72 -10.33 2.52
C THR A 61 -11.11 -10.72 3.02
N PRO A 62 -12.10 -11.09 2.18
CA PRO A 62 -13.43 -11.51 2.66
C PRO A 62 -13.44 -12.78 3.52
N PHE A 63 -12.41 -13.63 3.40
CA PHE A 63 -12.31 -14.89 4.14
C PHE A 63 -11.55 -14.75 5.46
N ILE A 64 -10.74 -13.69 5.62
CA ILE A 64 -9.92 -13.48 6.82
C ILE A 64 -10.74 -13.53 8.11
N PRO A 65 -11.91 -12.85 8.24
CA PRO A 65 -12.71 -12.91 9.47
C PRO A 65 -13.15 -14.33 9.84
N ARG A 66 -13.55 -15.13 8.85
CA ARG A 66 -13.96 -16.54 9.05
C ARG A 66 -12.81 -17.41 9.54
N TRP A 67 -11.61 -17.22 8.97
CA TRP A 67 -10.42 -17.95 9.40
C TRP A 67 -9.96 -17.56 10.80
N ILE A 68 -10.05 -16.27 11.15
CA ILE A 68 -9.73 -15.81 12.51
C ILE A 68 -10.76 -16.34 13.52
N ALA A 69 -12.04 -16.36 13.17
CA ALA A 69 -13.08 -16.93 14.04
C ALA A 69 -12.83 -18.42 14.30
N ARG A 70 -12.37 -19.17 13.27
CA ARG A 70 -12.11 -20.62 13.37
C ARG A 70 -10.80 -20.96 14.05
N PHE A 71 -9.72 -20.28 13.70
CA PHE A 71 -8.35 -20.64 14.13
C PHE A 71 -7.79 -19.71 15.20
N GLY A 72 -8.35 -18.51 15.36
CA GLY A 72 -7.83 -17.45 16.22
C GLY A 72 -6.82 -16.53 15.52
N ALA A 73 -6.77 -15.26 15.93
CA ALA A 73 -5.94 -14.23 15.29
C ALA A 73 -4.44 -14.54 15.36
N ALA A 74 -3.94 -15.01 16.52
CA ALA A 74 -2.51 -15.31 16.67
C ALA A 74 -2.05 -16.51 15.83
N GLN A 75 -2.87 -17.56 15.73
CA GLN A 75 -2.56 -18.72 14.89
C GLN A 75 -2.59 -18.35 13.40
N TYR A 76 -3.55 -17.53 13.00
CA TYR A 76 -3.63 -17.01 11.63
C TYR A 76 -2.39 -16.17 11.28
N LEU A 77 -1.98 -15.25 12.16
CA LEU A 77 -0.76 -14.45 11.98
C LEU A 77 0.49 -15.33 11.91
N ALA A 78 0.62 -16.31 12.81
CA ALA A 78 1.74 -17.25 12.81
C ALA A 78 1.82 -18.05 11.51
N ALA A 79 0.70 -18.59 11.04
CA ALA A 79 0.62 -19.28 9.76
C ALA A 79 0.97 -18.36 8.59
N SER A 80 0.45 -17.13 8.58
CA SER A 80 0.77 -16.13 7.54
C SER A 80 2.25 -15.77 7.50
N LEU A 81 2.91 -15.61 8.65
CA LEU A 81 4.36 -15.34 8.72
C LEU A 81 5.17 -16.51 8.14
N VAL A 82 4.84 -17.75 8.49
CA VAL A 82 5.50 -18.95 7.96
C VAL A 82 5.26 -19.11 6.46
N VAL A 83 4.02 -18.93 6.01
CA VAL A 83 3.66 -19.02 4.58
C VAL A 83 4.36 -17.94 3.78
N ALA A 84 4.40 -16.69 4.27
CA ALA A 84 5.09 -15.60 3.59
C ALA A 84 6.59 -15.86 3.49
N ALA A 85 7.24 -16.32 4.57
CA ALA A 85 8.66 -16.66 4.57
C ALA A 85 8.97 -17.82 3.61
N GLY A 86 8.15 -18.87 3.61
CA GLY A 86 8.28 -20.01 2.68
C GLY A 86 8.05 -19.58 1.23
N ALA A 87 7.07 -18.74 0.96
CA ALA A 87 6.78 -18.23 -0.38
C ALA A 87 7.94 -17.35 -0.92
N MET A 88 8.58 -16.55 -0.06
CA MET A 88 9.79 -15.80 -0.46
C MET A 88 10.91 -16.72 -0.95
N LEU A 89 11.20 -17.78 -0.22
CA LEU A 89 12.22 -18.76 -0.62
C LEU A 89 11.77 -19.53 -1.88
N ALA A 90 10.49 -19.89 -1.96
CA ALA A 90 9.94 -20.59 -3.12
C ALA A 90 10.03 -19.75 -4.43
N ILE A 91 9.92 -18.42 -4.35
CA ILE A 91 10.14 -17.55 -5.52
C ILE A 91 11.58 -17.65 -6.01
N TYR A 92 12.56 -17.70 -5.10
CA TYR A 92 13.97 -17.83 -5.45
C TYR A 92 14.26 -19.16 -6.19
N GLU A 93 13.71 -20.27 -5.70
CA GLU A 93 13.88 -21.61 -6.26
C GLU A 93 12.99 -21.87 -7.46
N ALA A 94 12.05 -20.97 -7.79
CA ALA A 94 11.06 -21.21 -8.84
C ALA A 94 11.70 -21.36 -10.22
N PRO A 95 11.47 -22.48 -10.92
CA PRO A 95 12.16 -22.83 -12.18
C PRO A 95 11.70 -21.98 -13.36
N SER A 96 10.53 -21.40 -13.29
CA SER A 96 9.96 -20.60 -14.39
C SER A 96 9.19 -19.38 -13.89
N LEU A 97 9.07 -18.38 -14.75
CA LEU A 97 8.30 -17.16 -14.49
C LEU A 97 6.83 -17.44 -14.17
N TRP A 98 6.22 -18.45 -14.79
CA TRP A 98 4.82 -18.79 -14.56
C TRP A 98 4.54 -19.29 -13.13
N VAL A 99 5.53 -19.93 -12.49
CA VAL A 99 5.46 -20.34 -11.08
C VAL A 99 5.51 -19.12 -10.14
N TRP A 100 6.07 -18.01 -10.57
CA TRP A 100 6.09 -16.78 -9.78
C TRP A 100 4.70 -16.25 -9.49
N PHE A 101 3.75 -16.37 -10.41
CA PHE A 101 2.39 -15.85 -10.24
C PHE A 101 1.66 -16.51 -9.07
N PRO A 102 1.50 -17.83 -9.02
CA PRO A 102 0.84 -18.47 -7.87
C PRO A 102 1.63 -18.29 -6.56
N VAL A 103 2.95 -18.35 -6.59
CA VAL A 103 3.76 -18.15 -5.37
C VAL A 103 3.65 -16.71 -4.88
N ARG A 104 3.65 -15.72 -5.79
CA ARG A 104 3.42 -14.33 -5.44
C ARG A 104 2.00 -14.09 -4.89
N PHE A 105 1.00 -14.74 -5.47
CA PHE A 105 -0.37 -14.70 -4.95
C PHE A 105 -0.41 -15.19 -3.49
N VAL A 106 0.25 -16.32 -3.19
CA VAL A 106 0.35 -16.87 -1.83
C VAL A 106 1.09 -15.91 -0.91
N LEU A 107 2.24 -15.38 -1.33
CA LEU A 107 3.02 -14.39 -0.58
C LEU A 107 2.19 -13.15 -0.26
N SER A 108 1.55 -12.57 -1.27
CA SER A 108 0.73 -11.36 -1.11
C SER A 108 -0.51 -11.61 -0.24
N SER A 109 -1.12 -12.80 -0.35
CA SER A 109 -2.24 -13.22 0.52
C SER A 109 -1.82 -13.28 1.98
N ALA A 110 -0.65 -13.87 2.26
CA ALA A 110 -0.12 -13.98 3.61
C ALA A 110 0.23 -12.60 4.18
N LEU A 111 0.93 -11.75 3.40
CA LEU A 111 1.27 -10.38 3.81
C LEU A 111 0.01 -9.52 4.04
N ASN A 112 -0.99 -9.60 3.15
CA ASN A 112 -2.27 -8.91 3.35
C ASN A 112 -2.98 -9.37 4.63
N GLY A 113 -2.92 -10.67 4.95
CA GLY A 113 -3.43 -11.22 6.20
C GLY A 113 -2.73 -10.62 7.43
N LEU A 114 -1.41 -10.44 7.40
CA LEU A 114 -0.65 -9.77 8.47
C LEU A 114 -1.16 -8.35 8.69
N PHE A 115 -1.38 -7.59 7.61
CA PHE A 115 -1.87 -6.22 7.67
C PHE A 115 -3.28 -6.16 8.30
N VAL A 116 -4.25 -6.86 7.71
CA VAL A 116 -5.66 -6.80 8.12
C VAL A 116 -5.84 -7.24 9.57
N VAL A 117 -5.15 -8.32 9.99
CA VAL A 117 -5.29 -8.83 11.36
C VAL A 117 -4.60 -7.96 12.38
N SER A 118 -3.45 -7.39 12.04
CA SER A 118 -2.75 -6.44 12.92
C SER A 118 -3.57 -5.17 13.12
N GLU A 119 -4.20 -4.64 12.07
CA GLU A 119 -5.09 -3.48 12.13
C GLU A 119 -6.32 -3.77 12.99
N PHE A 120 -6.93 -4.94 12.82
CA PHE A 120 -8.03 -5.38 13.68
C PHE A 120 -7.61 -5.47 15.15
N TRP A 121 -6.47 -6.10 15.42
CA TRP A 121 -6.00 -6.31 16.80
C TRP A 121 -5.61 -5.00 17.49
N ILE A 122 -4.93 -4.07 16.82
CA ILE A 122 -4.59 -2.76 17.41
C ILE A 122 -5.84 -1.94 17.74
N ASN A 123 -6.85 -1.97 16.86
CA ASN A 123 -8.11 -1.27 17.10
C ASN A 123 -8.90 -1.84 18.29
N ARG A 124 -8.79 -3.15 18.55
CA ARG A 124 -9.40 -3.80 19.72
C ARG A 124 -8.62 -3.55 21.02
N LEU A 125 -7.31 -3.36 20.92
CA LEU A 125 -6.44 -3.08 22.08
C LEU A 125 -6.53 -1.62 22.53
N ALA A 126 -6.91 -0.72 21.63
CA ALA A 126 -6.98 0.71 21.85
C ALA A 126 -8.28 1.11 22.57
N ASP A 127 -8.14 1.81 23.71
CA ASP A 127 -9.25 2.46 24.43
C ASP A 127 -9.41 3.90 23.95
N GLU A 128 -10.53 4.54 24.27
CA GLU A 128 -10.82 5.94 23.90
C GLU A 128 -9.69 6.92 24.29
N THR A 129 -9.04 6.68 25.43
CA THR A 129 -7.98 7.55 25.97
C THR A 129 -6.62 7.43 25.29
N ASN A 130 -6.34 6.30 24.63
CA ASN A 130 -5.01 6.00 24.04
C ASN A 130 -5.06 5.64 22.54
N ARG A 131 -6.26 5.62 21.96
CA ARG A 131 -6.49 5.20 20.56
C ARG A 131 -5.63 5.97 19.57
N GLY A 132 -5.58 7.30 19.69
CA GLY A 132 -4.77 8.13 18.79
C GLY A 132 -3.29 7.79 18.86
N ARG A 133 -2.76 7.57 20.08
CA ARG A 133 -1.34 7.20 20.27
C ARG A 133 -1.03 5.82 19.69
N TYR A 134 -1.88 4.82 19.89
CA TYR A 134 -1.64 3.46 19.38
C TYR A 134 -1.72 3.41 17.85
N ILE A 135 -2.69 4.09 17.25
CA ILE A 135 -2.80 4.17 15.79
C ILE A 135 -1.61 4.94 15.19
N ALA A 136 -1.14 6.03 15.85
CA ALA A 136 0.03 6.75 15.38
C ALA A 136 1.29 5.87 15.41
N ILE A 137 1.56 5.15 16.50
CA ILE A 137 2.70 4.22 16.60
C ILE A 137 2.59 3.12 15.54
N TYR A 138 1.40 2.55 15.35
CA TYR A 138 1.12 1.54 14.34
C TYR A 138 1.45 2.06 12.93
N SER A 139 0.97 3.25 12.56
CA SER A 139 1.21 3.86 11.27
C SER A 139 2.70 4.16 11.02
N ILE A 140 3.40 4.67 12.05
CA ILE A 140 4.85 4.92 11.98
C ILE A 140 5.62 3.60 11.78
N CYS A 141 5.23 2.52 12.49
CA CYS A 141 5.86 1.21 12.34
C CYS A 141 5.70 0.65 10.92
N ILE A 142 4.50 0.73 10.34
CA ILE A 142 4.25 0.25 8.97
C ILE A 142 5.03 1.09 7.95
N SER A 143 4.82 2.41 7.95
CA SER A 143 5.43 3.27 6.94
C SER A 143 6.95 3.33 7.06
N GLY A 144 7.47 3.36 8.30
CA GLY A 144 8.90 3.34 8.57
C GLY A 144 9.55 2.04 8.12
N SER A 145 8.99 0.90 8.47
CA SER A 145 9.52 -0.41 8.06
C SER A 145 9.40 -0.63 6.55
N PHE A 146 8.32 -0.19 5.93
CA PHE A 146 8.17 -0.20 4.47
C PHE A 146 9.30 0.58 3.78
N GLY A 147 9.61 1.79 4.27
CA GLY A 147 10.68 2.62 3.73
C GLY A 147 12.09 2.05 3.99
N ILE A 148 12.29 1.28 5.06
CA ILE A 148 13.57 0.61 5.37
C ILE A 148 13.81 -0.59 4.44
N GLY A 149 12.76 -1.29 4.00
CA GLY A 149 12.87 -2.49 3.17
C GLY A 149 13.81 -2.34 1.96
N PRO A 150 13.63 -1.32 1.09
CA PRO A 150 14.55 -1.09 -0.03
C PRO A 150 15.97 -0.70 0.42
N GLY A 151 16.13 -0.06 1.58
CA GLY A 151 17.43 0.21 2.19
C GLY A 151 18.19 -1.07 2.55
N VAL A 152 17.48 -2.10 2.99
CA VAL A 152 18.05 -3.44 3.21
C VAL A 152 18.60 -4.01 1.90
N LEU A 153 17.88 -3.86 0.78
CA LEU A 153 18.37 -4.29 -0.55
C LEU A 153 19.66 -3.57 -0.97
N LYS A 154 19.83 -2.30 -0.57
CA LYS A 154 21.07 -1.57 -0.86
C LYS A 154 22.26 -2.20 -0.15
N ILE A 155 22.07 -2.73 1.06
CA ILE A 155 23.15 -3.30 1.89
C ILE A 155 23.47 -4.73 1.46
N ILE A 156 22.43 -5.58 1.28
CA ILE A 156 22.61 -7.01 1.01
C ILE A 156 22.64 -7.35 -0.48
N GLY A 157 22.27 -6.39 -1.34
CA GLY A 157 22.16 -6.58 -2.79
C GLY A 157 20.83 -7.19 -3.21
N THR A 158 20.67 -7.32 -4.54
CA THR A 158 19.47 -7.87 -5.20
C THR A 158 19.75 -9.24 -5.84
N HIS A 159 20.97 -9.78 -5.65
CA HIS A 159 21.44 -11.00 -6.27
C HIS A 159 21.43 -12.19 -5.31
N GLY A 160 21.24 -13.38 -5.88
CA GLY A 160 21.32 -14.64 -5.14
C GLY A 160 20.22 -14.83 -4.11
N ILE A 161 20.45 -15.72 -3.15
CA ILE A 161 19.49 -16.07 -2.10
C ILE A 161 19.40 -15.01 -0.98
N ALA A 162 20.43 -14.17 -0.81
CA ALA A 162 20.58 -13.29 0.34
C ALA A 162 19.35 -12.39 0.61
N PRO A 163 18.78 -11.66 -0.37
CA PRO A 163 17.60 -10.83 -0.12
C PRO A 163 16.36 -11.64 0.28
N PHE A 164 16.18 -12.83 -0.29
CA PHE A 164 15.06 -13.73 0.05
C PHE A 164 15.21 -14.32 1.44
N ALA A 165 16.42 -14.78 1.79
CA ALA A 165 16.74 -15.31 3.12
C ALA A 165 16.58 -14.21 4.20
N ALA A 166 17.07 -12.99 3.94
CA ALA A 166 16.91 -11.87 4.87
C ALA A 166 15.43 -11.53 5.10
N GLY A 167 14.63 -11.42 4.03
CA GLY A 167 13.20 -11.19 4.16
C GLY A 167 12.47 -12.31 4.89
N SER A 168 12.80 -13.56 4.60
CA SER A 168 12.23 -14.72 5.31
C SER A 168 12.61 -14.73 6.79
N CYS A 169 13.88 -14.44 7.13
CA CYS A 169 14.32 -14.33 8.52
C CYS A 169 13.58 -13.21 9.27
N LEU A 170 13.42 -12.05 8.66
CA LEU A 170 12.69 -10.92 9.25
C LEU A 170 11.21 -11.27 9.53
N LEU A 171 10.56 -11.99 8.62
CA LEU A 171 9.20 -12.49 8.83
C LEU A 171 9.15 -13.51 9.97
N LEU A 172 10.07 -14.46 10.01
CA LEU A 172 10.11 -15.51 11.04
C LEU A 172 10.47 -14.95 12.42
N LEU A 173 11.27 -13.89 12.52
CA LEU A 173 11.56 -13.23 13.80
C LEU A 173 10.29 -12.68 14.46
N ALA A 174 9.31 -12.22 13.68
CA ALA A 174 8.02 -11.76 14.21
C ALA A 174 7.14 -12.90 14.76
N LEU A 175 7.45 -14.15 14.44
CA LEU A 175 6.69 -15.31 14.91
C LEU A 175 6.77 -15.45 16.44
N VAL A 176 7.94 -15.16 17.04
CA VAL A 176 8.16 -15.33 18.48
C VAL A 176 7.22 -14.45 19.31
N PRO A 177 7.13 -13.11 19.11
CA PRO A 177 6.19 -12.28 19.85
C PRO A 177 4.72 -12.67 19.63
N VAL A 178 4.35 -13.07 18.39
CA VAL A 178 2.99 -13.51 18.07
C VAL A 178 2.60 -14.77 18.87
N LEU A 179 3.51 -15.76 18.95
CA LEU A 179 3.28 -16.97 19.72
C LEU A 179 3.21 -16.72 21.23
N VAL A 180 4.02 -15.78 21.74
CA VAL A 180 3.97 -15.36 23.17
C VAL A 180 2.61 -14.72 23.49
N ALA A 181 2.09 -13.87 22.60
CA ALA A 181 0.83 -13.16 22.78
C ALA A 181 -0.41 -13.98 22.39
N ARG A 182 -0.29 -15.26 22.02
CA ARG A 182 -1.40 -16.09 21.51
C ARG A 182 -2.61 -16.18 22.43
N ARG A 183 -2.41 -16.08 23.75
CA ARG A 183 -3.50 -16.17 24.74
C ARG A 183 -4.29 -14.88 24.89
N THR A 184 -3.74 -13.75 24.46
CA THR A 184 -4.33 -12.41 24.57
C THR A 184 -4.91 -11.91 23.23
N ALA A 185 -4.80 -12.73 22.18
CA ALA A 185 -5.31 -12.41 20.85
C ALA A 185 -6.84 -12.34 20.85
N PRO A 186 -7.44 -11.32 20.19
CA PRO A 186 -8.89 -11.16 20.15
C PRO A 186 -9.56 -12.26 19.35
N ARG A 187 -10.81 -12.58 19.74
CA ARG A 187 -11.72 -13.41 18.95
C ARG A 187 -12.66 -12.48 18.17
N ILE A 188 -12.95 -12.84 16.93
CA ILE A 188 -13.91 -12.14 16.09
C ILE A 188 -15.28 -12.83 16.22
N GLU A 189 -16.33 -12.03 16.43
CA GLU A 189 -17.72 -12.42 16.20
C GLU A 189 -18.06 -12.09 14.75
N GLU A 190 -18.74 -13.00 14.05
CA GLU A 190 -19.09 -12.81 12.64
C GLU A 190 -20.01 -11.62 12.45
N GLY A 191 -19.58 -10.63 11.67
CA GLY A 191 -20.36 -9.46 11.26
C GLY A 191 -20.99 -9.65 9.87
N HIS A 192 -22.18 -9.08 9.66
CA HIS A 192 -22.89 -9.15 8.39
C HIS A 192 -22.30 -8.19 7.37
N ALA A 193 -22.00 -8.69 6.17
CA ALA A 193 -21.58 -7.88 5.02
C ALA A 193 -22.83 -7.21 4.39
N SER A 194 -22.77 -5.91 4.19
CA SER A 194 -23.81 -5.14 3.50
C SER A 194 -23.34 -4.59 2.14
N THR A 195 -24.29 -4.13 1.34
CA THR A 195 -24.12 -3.90 -0.10
C THR A 195 -23.23 -2.68 -0.42
N VAL A 196 -22.11 -2.90 -1.13
CA VAL A 196 -21.11 -1.90 -1.54
C VAL A 196 -21.65 -0.87 -2.55
N PHE A 197 -22.63 -1.25 -3.38
CA PHE A 197 -23.10 -0.43 -4.50
C PHE A 197 -23.78 0.91 -4.13
N SER A 198 -24.47 0.98 -2.98
CA SER A 198 -25.12 2.23 -2.54
C SER A 198 -24.11 3.33 -2.20
N VAL A 199 -22.93 2.95 -1.71
CA VAL A 199 -21.88 3.86 -1.29
C VAL A 199 -21.19 4.54 -2.47
N ILE A 200 -21.07 3.85 -3.62
CA ILE A 200 -20.41 4.39 -4.82
C ILE A 200 -21.10 5.66 -5.32
N ARG A 201 -22.43 5.68 -5.32
CA ARG A 201 -23.19 6.87 -5.72
C ARG A 201 -23.14 7.98 -4.67
N ALA A 202 -23.01 7.63 -3.41
CA ALA A 202 -23.03 8.60 -2.32
C ALA A 202 -21.70 9.39 -2.21
N ALA A 203 -20.53 8.76 -2.38
CA ALA A 203 -19.22 9.42 -2.19
C ALA A 203 -18.25 9.20 -3.38
N PRO A 204 -18.62 9.59 -4.62
CA PRO A 204 -17.85 9.24 -5.81
C PRO A 204 -16.43 9.83 -5.80
N ALA A 205 -16.23 11.06 -5.28
CA ALA A 205 -14.91 11.67 -5.21
C ALA A 205 -13.94 10.89 -4.30
N ALA A 206 -14.43 10.42 -3.14
CA ALA A 206 -13.61 9.66 -2.20
C ALA A 206 -13.28 8.26 -2.73
N LEU A 207 -14.26 7.59 -3.31
CA LEU A 207 -14.06 6.23 -3.83
C LEU A 207 -13.17 6.21 -5.07
N THR A 208 -13.31 7.21 -5.97
CA THR A 208 -12.39 7.38 -7.09
C THR A 208 -10.98 7.72 -6.61
N ALA A 209 -10.83 8.51 -5.52
CA ALA A 209 -9.53 8.77 -4.90
C ALA A 209 -8.82 7.47 -4.49
N SER A 210 -9.56 6.56 -3.87
CA SER A 210 -9.03 5.27 -3.43
C SER A 210 -8.52 4.42 -4.61
N PHE A 211 -9.31 4.31 -5.68
CA PHE A 211 -8.92 3.61 -6.90
C PHE A 211 -7.68 4.22 -7.55
N VAL A 212 -7.68 5.54 -7.72
CA VAL A 212 -6.57 6.30 -8.32
C VAL A 212 -5.30 6.13 -7.49
N PHE A 213 -5.41 6.25 -6.17
CA PHE A 213 -4.26 6.04 -5.29
C PHE A 213 -3.71 4.62 -5.39
N GLY A 214 -4.58 3.60 -5.40
CA GLY A 214 -4.15 2.21 -5.53
C GLY A 214 -3.42 1.94 -6.85
N ALA A 215 -3.89 2.51 -7.96
CA ALA A 215 -3.22 2.39 -9.24
C ALA A 215 -1.82 3.04 -9.20
N ILE A 216 -1.72 4.29 -8.73
CA ILE A 216 -0.45 5.03 -8.66
C ILE A 216 0.53 4.41 -7.68
N ASP A 217 0.08 3.97 -6.50
CA ASP A 217 0.91 3.41 -5.44
C ASP A 217 1.68 2.15 -5.90
N ALA A 218 0.99 1.26 -6.60
CA ALA A 218 1.62 0.06 -7.14
C ALA A 218 2.71 0.38 -8.19
N GLY A 219 2.47 1.36 -9.07
CA GLY A 219 3.45 1.82 -10.04
C GLY A 219 4.67 2.46 -9.40
N LEU A 220 4.45 3.36 -8.44
CA LEU A 220 5.53 4.05 -7.72
C LEU A 220 6.37 3.09 -6.89
N THR A 221 5.78 2.09 -6.27
CA THR A 221 6.51 1.18 -5.37
C THR A 221 7.12 -0.02 -6.08
N GLY A 222 6.53 -0.47 -7.19
CA GLY A 222 6.97 -1.63 -7.95
C GLY A 222 7.70 -1.30 -9.25
N LEU A 223 7.14 -0.44 -10.10
CA LEU A 223 7.68 -0.18 -11.44
C LEU A 223 8.62 1.04 -11.53
N LEU A 224 8.54 2.00 -10.61
CA LEU A 224 9.46 3.14 -10.61
C LEU A 224 10.93 2.73 -10.42
N PRO A 225 11.29 1.73 -9.59
CA PRO A 225 12.66 1.21 -9.58
C PRO A 225 13.10 0.65 -10.94
N VAL A 226 12.20 0.02 -11.71
CA VAL A 226 12.48 -0.45 -13.08
C VAL A 226 12.74 0.73 -14.01
N TYR A 227 11.91 1.78 -13.93
CA TYR A 227 12.12 3.03 -14.67
C TYR A 227 13.51 3.62 -14.36
N ALA A 228 13.92 3.66 -13.11
CA ALA A 228 15.22 4.18 -12.69
C ALA A 228 16.38 3.33 -13.25
N VAL A 229 16.26 1.99 -13.24
CA VAL A 229 17.27 1.10 -13.87
C VAL A 229 17.37 1.34 -15.37
N ARG A 230 16.25 1.43 -16.08
CA ARG A 230 16.20 1.75 -17.51
C ARG A 230 16.76 3.15 -17.83
N SER A 231 16.79 4.03 -16.84
CA SER A 231 17.40 5.38 -16.91
C SER A 231 18.87 5.42 -16.46
N GLY A 232 19.51 4.25 -16.21
CA GLY A 232 20.94 4.13 -15.92
C GLY A 232 21.33 4.01 -14.44
N TYR A 233 20.36 3.86 -13.52
CA TYR A 233 20.66 3.59 -12.11
C TYR A 233 21.02 2.13 -11.87
N THR A 234 21.87 1.88 -10.88
CA THR A 234 22.06 0.52 -10.35
C THR A 234 20.81 0.06 -9.62
N GLU A 235 20.53 -1.24 -9.61
CA GLU A 235 19.36 -1.81 -8.90
C GLU A 235 19.28 -1.36 -7.44
N ALA A 236 20.42 -1.33 -6.74
CA ALA A 236 20.49 -0.90 -5.35
C ALA A 236 20.08 0.57 -5.14
N ASN A 237 20.48 1.46 -6.04
CA ASN A 237 20.09 2.87 -5.99
C ASN A 237 18.64 3.06 -6.48
N ALA A 238 18.22 2.34 -7.50
CA ALA A 238 16.85 2.35 -7.99
C ALA A 238 15.84 1.93 -6.89
N ALA A 239 16.16 0.92 -6.08
CA ALA A 239 15.34 0.52 -4.95
C ALA A 239 15.16 1.65 -3.91
N LEU A 240 16.16 2.51 -3.70
CA LEU A 240 16.04 3.66 -2.78
C LEU A 240 15.01 4.71 -3.21
N ALA A 241 14.57 4.71 -4.47
CA ALA A 241 13.46 5.55 -4.91
C ALA A 241 12.20 5.32 -4.04
N VAL A 242 11.92 4.05 -3.71
CA VAL A 242 10.80 3.68 -2.83
C VAL A 242 11.01 4.17 -1.40
N THR A 243 12.26 4.16 -0.89
CA THR A 243 12.58 4.74 0.42
C THR A 243 12.32 6.25 0.43
N ALA A 244 12.70 6.99 -0.61
CA ALA A 244 12.44 8.42 -0.70
C ALA A 244 10.94 8.73 -0.68
N ILE A 245 10.13 7.96 -1.43
CA ILE A 245 8.66 8.05 -1.42
C ILE A 245 8.10 7.79 -0.01
N ALA A 246 8.55 6.73 0.65
CA ALA A 246 8.07 6.37 1.98
C ALA A 246 8.41 7.42 3.04
N LEU A 247 9.63 7.98 2.99
CA LEU A 247 10.04 9.06 3.89
C LEU A 247 9.20 10.33 3.65
N GLY A 248 8.93 10.65 2.40
CA GLY A 248 8.01 11.73 2.04
C GLY A 248 6.61 11.50 2.59
N SER A 249 6.07 10.30 2.43
CA SER A 249 4.75 9.93 2.96
C SER A 249 4.64 10.13 4.46
N ILE A 250 5.69 9.80 5.22
CA ILE A 250 5.73 10.04 6.68
C ILE A 250 5.80 11.55 6.98
N ALA A 251 6.70 12.27 6.30
CA ALA A 251 6.94 13.69 6.56
C ALA A 251 5.71 14.57 6.25
N PHE A 252 4.98 14.27 5.16
CA PHE A 252 3.83 15.06 4.72
C PHE A 252 2.51 14.62 5.37
N GLN A 253 2.47 13.52 6.13
CA GLN A 253 1.23 13.03 6.75
C GLN A 253 0.60 14.06 7.70
N TYR A 254 1.40 14.69 8.56
CA TYR A 254 0.91 15.73 9.46
C TYR A 254 0.50 17.02 8.72
N PRO A 255 1.31 17.62 7.84
CA PRO A 255 0.90 18.77 7.02
C PRO A 255 -0.37 18.54 6.22
N LEU A 256 -0.54 17.37 5.61
CA LEU A 256 -1.75 17.02 4.85
C LEU A 256 -2.98 16.93 5.75
N GLY A 257 -2.85 16.33 6.94
CA GLY A 257 -3.93 16.30 7.94
C GLY A 257 -4.35 17.70 8.35
N TYR A 258 -3.38 18.57 8.67
CA TYR A 258 -3.64 19.96 9.02
C TYR A 258 -4.36 20.72 7.88
N LEU A 259 -3.89 20.57 6.64
CA LEU A 259 -4.54 21.19 5.47
C LEU A 259 -5.94 20.65 5.23
N ALA A 260 -6.18 19.36 5.47
CA ALA A 260 -7.50 18.76 5.31
C ALA A 260 -8.53 19.36 6.28
N ASP A 261 -8.11 19.83 7.45
CA ASP A 261 -8.99 20.48 8.43
C ASP A 261 -9.26 21.96 8.11
N HIS A 262 -8.35 22.65 7.37
CA HIS A 262 -8.43 24.09 7.15
C HIS A 262 -8.86 24.50 5.73
N MET A 263 -8.95 23.54 4.80
CA MET A 263 -9.33 23.84 3.41
C MET A 263 -10.31 22.82 2.84
N SER A 264 -10.93 23.18 1.70
CA SER A 264 -11.84 22.28 1.01
C SER A 264 -11.12 20.97 0.61
N ARG A 265 -11.58 19.82 1.12
CA ARG A 265 -11.00 18.49 0.83
C ARG A 265 -10.95 18.14 -0.64
N LYS A 266 -11.99 18.56 -1.44
CA LYS A 266 -11.97 18.39 -2.89
C LYS A 266 -10.88 19.23 -3.57
N LEU A 267 -10.55 20.42 -3.01
CA LEU A 267 -9.43 21.22 -3.49
C LEU A 267 -8.11 20.57 -3.14
N LEU A 268 -7.97 20.08 -1.91
CA LEU A 268 -6.76 19.38 -1.46
C LEU A 268 -6.49 18.11 -2.28
N LEU A 269 -7.54 17.32 -2.57
CA LEU A 269 -7.44 16.17 -3.48
C LEU A 269 -6.94 16.58 -4.88
N ALA A 270 -7.48 17.66 -5.42
CA ALA A 270 -7.05 18.16 -6.73
C ALA A 270 -5.60 18.67 -6.70
N LEU A 271 -5.17 19.34 -5.62
CA LEU A 271 -3.78 19.75 -5.43
C LEU A 271 -2.83 18.54 -5.33
N CYS A 272 -3.18 17.55 -4.52
CA CYS A 272 -2.40 16.31 -4.42
C CYS A 272 -2.27 15.59 -5.77
N ALA A 273 -3.35 15.48 -6.53
CA ALA A 273 -3.30 14.89 -7.87
C ALA A 273 -2.48 15.75 -8.86
N SER A 274 -2.56 17.08 -8.75
CA SER A 274 -1.76 17.99 -9.59
C SER A 274 -0.25 17.86 -9.30
N THR A 275 0.15 17.55 -8.07
CA THR A 275 1.56 17.25 -7.78
C THR A 275 2.01 15.94 -8.44
N GLY A 276 1.09 14.97 -8.61
CA GLY A 276 1.33 13.76 -9.40
C GLY A 276 1.65 14.11 -10.87
N ILE A 277 0.86 14.98 -11.48
CA ILE A 277 1.12 15.47 -12.85
C ILE A 277 2.48 16.18 -12.92
N ALA A 278 2.73 17.11 -12.00
CA ALA A 278 4.00 17.84 -11.97
C ALA A 278 5.20 16.89 -11.76
N GLY A 279 5.08 15.90 -10.86
CA GLY A 279 6.12 14.90 -10.60
C GLY A 279 6.46 14.08 -11.85
N THR A 280 5.44 13.59 -12.57
CA THR A 280 5.66 12.84 -13.82
C THR A 280 6.27 13.70 -14.93
N MET A 281 5.89 14.97 -15.03
CA MET A 281 6.46 15.89 -16.03
C MET A 281 7.90 16.31 -15.71
N LEU A 282 8.25 16.47 -14.44
CA LEU A 282 9.59 16.88 -14.01
C LEU A 282 10.60 15.73 -13.99
N MET A 283 10.13 14.49 -13.75
CA MET A 283 10.99 13.32 -13.58
C MET A 283 12.02 13.11 -14.72
N PRO A 284 11.66 13.21 -16.02
CA PRO A 284 12.61 13.02 -17.10
C PRO A 284 13.79 14.00 -17.09
N PHE A 285 13.58 15.20 -16.55
CA PHE A 285 14.61 16.24 -16.48
C PHE A 285 15.56 16.09 -15.28
N VAL A 286 15.08 15.50 -14.20
CA VAL A 286 15.83 15.37 -12.94
C VAL A 286 16.40 13.97 -12.72
N ILE A 287 15.96 12.97 -13.49
CA ILE A 287 16.33 11.55 -13.30
C ILE A 287 17.86 11.35 -13.29
N HIS A 288 18.60 12.11 -14.07
CA HIS A 288 20.08 11.99 -14.15
C HIS A 288 20.83 12.70 -13.03
N ILE A 289 20.13 13.44 -12.16
CA ILE A 289 20.72 14.14 -11.00
C ILE A 289 20.16 13.49 -9.73
N PRO A 290 20.91 12.56 -9.08
CA PRO A 290 20.38 11.74 -7.98
C PRO A 290 19.71 12.55 -6.86
N VAL A 291 20.34 13.67 -6.44
CA VAL A 291 19.80 14.52 -5.37
C VAL A 291 18.44 15.10 -5.76
N LEU A 292 18.27 15.57 -6.99
CA LEU A 292 17.01 16.16 -7.46
C LEU A 292 15.95 15.06 -7.63
N MET A 293 16.33 13.89 -8.17
CA MET A 293 15.42 12.74 -8.32
C MET A 293 14.86 12.32 -6.96
N TYR A 294 15.71 12.06 -5.96
CA TYR A 294 15.24 11.63 -4.64
C TYR A 294 14.45 12.73 -3.92
N SER A 295 14.83 14.01 -4.09
CA SER A 295 14.07 15.14 -3.54
C SER A 295 12.69 15.26 -4.18
N LEU A 296 12.60 15.10 -5.50
CA LEU A 296 11.32 15.08 -6.20
C LEU A 296 10.46 13.93 -5.72
N LEU A 297 11.01 12.71 -5.59
CA LEU A 297 10.30 11.53 -5.11
C LEU A 297 9.83 11.67 -3.66
N PHE A 298 10.63 12.31 -2.80
CA PHE A 298 10.25 12.61 -1.42
C PHE A 298 9.02 13.54 -1.37
N VAL A 299 9.03 14.64 -2.14
CA VAL A 299 7.90 15.57 -2.19
C VAL A 299 6.69 14.94 -2.88
N TRP A 300 6.90 14.31 -4.03
CA TRP A 300 5.83 13.68 -4.81
C TRP A 300 5.17 12.55 -4.02
N GLY A 301 5.97 11.61 -3.48
CA GLY A 301 5.45 10.49 -2.68
C GLY A 301 4.68 10.95 -1.45
N GLY A 302 5.17 12.01 -0.78
CA GLY A 302 4.48 12.60 0.36
C GLY A 302 3.12 13.17 0.01
N LEU A 303 3.04 13.95 -1.05
CA LEU A 303 1.81 14.63 -1.45
C LEU A 303 0.79 13.68 -2.12
N ILE A 304 1.25 12.68 -2.87
CA ILE A 304 0.35 11.72 -3.52
C ILE A 304 -0.43 10.87 -2.50
N LEU A 305 0.17 10.57 -1.33
CA LEU A 305 -0.52 9.90 -0.22
C LEU A 305 -1.76 10.68 0.25
N GLY A 306 -1.77 12.00 0.06
CA GLY A 306 -2.92 12.87 0.35
C GLY A 306 -4.18 12.45 -0.40
N ILE A 307 -4.06 11.84 -1.58
CA ILE A 307 -5.23 11.33 -2.33
C ILE A 307 -5.95 10.26 -1.51
N TYR A 308 -5.22 9.34 -0.88
CA TYR A 308 -5.78 8.28 -0.04
C TYR A 308 -6.31 8.83 1.28
N SER A 309 -5.46 9.55 2.03
CA SER A 309 -5.79 10.00 3.39
C SER A 309 -6.96 11.02 3.41
N VAL A 310 -6.97 11.98 2.49
CA VAL A 310 -8.07 12.93 2.35
C VAL A 310 -9.34 12.26 1.81
N GLY A 311 -9.19 11.30 0.89
CA GLY A 311 -10.30 10.48 0.41
C GLY A 311 -10.98 9.70 1.55
N LEU A 312 -10.19 9.08 2.41
CA LEU A 312 -10.69 8.35 3.58
C LEU A 312 -11.37 9.27 4.59
N THR A 313 -10.84 10.49 4.79
CA THR A 313 -11.46 11.50 5.65
C THR A 313 -12.84 11.90 5.14
N LEU A 314 -13.01 12.07 3.81
CA LEU A 314 -14.32 12.34 3.20
C LEU A 314 -15.35 11.22 3.45
N ILE A 315 -14.92 9.96 3.49
CA ILE A 315 -15.77 8.83 3.87
C ILE A 315 -16.22 8.99 5.33
N GLY A 316 -15.28 9.24 6.24
CA GLY A 316 -15.57 9.39 7.68
C GLY A 316 -16.52 10.53 8.03
N GLU A 317 -16.54 11.61 7.22
CA GLU A 317 -17.47 12.73 7.41
C GLU A 317 -18.88 12.43 6.94
N ARG A 318 -18.99 11.69 5.85
CA ARG A 318 -20.26 11.48 5.16
C ARG A 318 -21.08 10.35 5.74
N PHE A 319 -20.42 9.32 6.28
CA PHE A 319 -21.07 8.12 6.78
C PHE A 319 -20.80 7.93 8.27
N LYS A 320 -21.78 7.35 9.00
CA LYS A 320 -21.69 7.05 10.44
C LYS A 320 -22.19 5.64 10.72
N GLY A 321 -21.78 5.09 11.88
CA GLY A 321 -22.25 3.77 12.34
C GLY A 321 -21.98 2.65 11.34
N ALA A 322 -22.96 1.82 11.07
CA ALA A 322 -22.86 0.68 10.15
C ALA A 322 -22.59 1.10 8.70
N GLU A 323 -23.11 2.26 8.25
CA GLU A 323 -22.86 2.78 6.91
C GLU A 323 -21.39 3.15 6.71
N LEU A 324 -20.71 3.65 7.75
CA LEU A 324 -19.27 3.95 7.70
C LEU A 324 -18.43 2.69 7.47
N ALA A 325 -18.78 1.58 8.13
CA ALA A 325 -18.08 0.30 7.92
C ALA A 325 -18.20 -0.18 6.47
N ASN A 326 -19.39 -0.04 5.86
CA ASN A 326 -19.64 -0.38 4.46
C ASN A 326 -18.90 0.54 3.51
N ALA A 327 -18.87 1.83 3.81
CA ALA A 327 -18.16 2.83 3.02
C ALA A 327 -16.64 2.60 3.04
N ASN A 328 -16.09 2.25 4.20
CA ASN A 328 -14.68 1.86 4.32
C ASN A 328 -14.38 0.57 3.53
N ALA A 329 -15.26 -0.43 3.59
CA ALA A 329 -15.07 -1.66 2.81
C ALA A 329 -15.08 -1.37 1.29
N ALA A 330 -15.99 -0.50 0.82
CA ALA A 330 -16.03 -0.05 -0.57
C ALA A 330 -14.75 0.71 -0.97
N PHE A 331 -14.25 1.54 -0.08
CA PHE A 331 -13.03 2.33 -0.28
C PHE A 331 -11.81 1.40 -0.45
N VAL A 332 -11.64 0.43 0.44
CA VAL A 332 -10.57 -0.57 0.35
C VAL A 332 -10.71 -1.47 -0.88
N LEU A 333 -11.93 -1.87 -1.24
CA LEU A 333 -12.19 -2.65 -2.45
C LEU A 333 -11.68 -1.90 -3.70
N LEU A 334 -12.02 -0.61 -3.84
CA LEU A 334 -11.58 0.18 -4.98
C LEU A 334 -10.05 0.44 -4.97
N TYR A 335 -9.45 0.60 -3.79
CA TYR A 335 -7.98 0.62 -3.67
C TYR A 335 -7.35 -0.67 -4.23
N CYS A 336 -7.85 -1.83 -3.83
CA CYS A 336 -7.37 -3.12 -4.34
C CYS A 336 -7.60 -3.29 -5.84
N MET A 337 -8.71 -2.75 -6.39
CA MET A 337 -8.94 -2.72 -7.84
C MET A 337 -7.90 -1.83 -8.54
N GLY A 338 -7.52 -0.70 -7.94
CA GLY A 338 -6.41 0.14 -8.42
C GLY A 338 -5.09 -0.62 -8.43
N LEU A 339 -4.75 -1.32 -7.34
CA LEU A 339 -3.56 -2.18 -7.25
C LEU A 339 -3.55 -3.31 -8.29
N LEU A 340 -4.72 -3.79 -8.72
CA LEU A 340 -4.84 -4.83 -9.73
C LEU A 340 -4.68 -4.28 -11.15
N LEU A 341 -5.34 -3.17 -11.47
CA LEU A 341 -5.41 -2.64 -12.84
C LEU A 341 -4.25 -1.70 -13.18
N GLY A 342 -3.80 -0.87 -12.22
CA GLY A 342 -2.74 0.12 -12.42
C GLY A 342 -1.46 -0.48 -12.98
N PRO A 343 -0.81 -1.41 -12.26
CA PRO A 343 0.48 -1.95 -12.68
C PRO A 343 0.44 -2.66 -14.03
N THR A 344 -0.71 -3.26 -14.39
CA THR A 344 -0.89 -3.92 -15.68
C THR A 344 -0.79 -2.92 -16.84
N VAL A 345 -1.49 -1.78 -16.71
CA VAL A 345 -1.47 -0.70 -17.73
C VAL A 345 -0.12 0.01 -17.74
N GLU A 346 0.43 0.28 -16.56
CA GLU A 346 1.71 0.96 -16.37
C GLU A 346 2.87 0.15 -16.92
N GLY A 347 2.87 -1.18 -16.69
CA GLY A 347 3.88 -2.08 -17.23
C GLY A 347 3.79 -2.19 -18.77
N ALA A 348 2.59 -2.25 -19.34
CA ALA A 348 2.39 -2.24 -20.77
C ALA A 348 2.86 -0.90 -21.40
N ALA A 349 2.58 0.21 -20.75
CA ALA A 349 3.04 1.53 -21.22
C ALA A 349 4.57 1.68 -21.12
N LEU A 350 5.18 1.10 -20.08
CA LEU A 350 6.64 1.06 -19.92
C LEU A 350 7.33 0.34 -21.08
N ASP A 351 6.68 -0.68 -21.66
CA ASP A 351 7.18 -1.36 -22.87
C ASP A 351 6.93 -0.56 -24.14
N ALA A 352 5.73 0.02 -24.27
CA ALA A 352 5.32 0.75 -25.47
C ALA A 352 6.13 2.04 -25.68
N TRP A 353 6.52 2.72 -24.60
CA TRP A 353 7.32 3.95 -24.65
C TRP A 353 8.39 3.93 -23.55
N ASN A 354 9.44 3.16 -23.78
CA ASN A 354 10.52 2.91 -22.83
C ASN A 354 11.46 4.14 -22.66
N PRO A 355 11.77 4.59 -21.43
CA PRO A 355 11.17 4.18 -20.18
C PRO A 355 9.97 5.07 -19.76
N ASN A 356 9.65 6.12 -20.51
CA ASN A 356 8.76 7.20 -20.12
C ASN A 356 7.25 6.82 -20.07
N GLY A 357 6.87 5.68 -20.67
CA GLY A 357 5.48 5.22 -20.67
C GLY A 357 4.86 5.09 -19.28
N LEU A 358 5.65 4.67 -18.29
CA LEU A 358 5.22 4.65 -16.89
C LEU A 358 4.76 6.03 -16.41
N LEU A 359 5.56 7.06 -16.66
CA LEU A 359 5.27 8.43 -16.22
C LEU A 359 4.04 8.99 -16.94
N VAL A 360 3.88 8.66 -18.22
CA VAL A 360 2.70 9.08 -19.01
C VAL A 360 1.41 8.52 -18.41
N VAL A 361 1.37 7.24 -18.07
CA VAL A 361 0.18 6.62 -17.47
C VAL A 361 -0.08 7.16 -16.08
N LEU A 362 0.93 7.29 -15.22
CA LEU A 362 0.79 7.89 -13.89
C LEU A 362 0.25 9.33 -13.98
N GLY A 363 0.80 10.13 -14.89
CA GLY A 363 0.33 11.50 -15.15
C GLY A 363 -1.09 11.54 -15.70
N ALA A 364 -1.45 10.64 -16.61
CA ALA A 364 -2.80 10.54 -17.17
C ALA A 364 -3.84 10.13 -16.12
N ILE A 365 -3.52 9.20 -15.22
CA ILE A 365 -4.38 8.80 -14.10
C ILE A 365 -4.63 10.03 -13.19
N CYS A 366 -3.58 10.77 -12.83
CA CYS A 366 -3.70 11.99 -12.03
C CYS A 366 -4.54 13.07 -12.74
N ALA A 367 -4.28 13.31 -14.03
CA ALA A 367 -5.01 14.30 -14.83
C ALA A 367 -6.49 13.94 -14.96
N GLY A 368 -6.80 12.67 -15.24
CA GLY A 368 -8.17 12.16 -15.29
C GLY A 368 -8.91 12.41 -13.98
N TYR A 369 -8.24 12.21 -12.83
CA TYR A 369 -8.84 12.47 -11.53
C TYR A 369 -9.07 13.96 -11.27
N VAL A 370 -8.15 14.84 -11.65
CA VAL A 370 -8.33 16.31 -11.55
C VAL A 370 -9.51 16.76 -12.39
N VAL A 371 -9.62 16.28 -13.64
CA VAL A 371 -10.76 16.58 -14.52
C VAL A 371 -12.07 16.10 -13.89
N PHE A 372 -12.11 14.88 -13.38
CA PHE A 372 -13.29 14.32 -12.70
C PHE A 372 -13.74 15.19 -11.52
N LEU A 373 -12.82 15.63 -10.66
CA LEU A 373 -13.12 16.53 -9.53
C LEU A 373 -13.65 17.89 -10.03
N GLY A 374 -13.11 18.40 -11.14
CA GLY A 374 -13.58 19.65 -11.78
C GLY A 374 -15.02 19.56 -12.28
N LEU A 375 -15.37 18.44 -12.92
CA LEU A 375 -16.74 18.20 -13.41
C LEU A 375 -17.75 18.11 -12.25
N GLN A 376 -17.42 17.40 -11.18
CA GLN A 376 -18.26 17.32 -9.98
C GLN A 376 -18.51 18.69 -9.32
N ARG A 377 -17.53 19.60 -9.36
CA ARG A 377 -17.72 20.96 -8.84
C ARG A 377 -18.71 21.77 -9.68
N ARG A 378 -18.70 21.60 -11.00
CA ARG A 378 -19.63 22.28 -11.92
C ARG A 378 -21.06 21.83 -11.69
N GLU A 379 -21.29 20.52 -11.57
CA GLU A 379 -22.63 19.97 -11.31
C GLU A 379 -23.22 20.48 -9.99
N SER A 380 -22.44 20.50 -8.91
CA SER A 380 -22.91 21.01 -7.62
C SER A 380 -23.26 22.51 -7.63
N ARG A 381 -22.60 23.32 -8.45
CA ARG A 381 -22.93 24.74 -8.63
C ARG A 381 -24.20 24.92 -9.45
N LEU A 382 -24.41 24.13 -10.50
CA LEU A 382 -25.61 24.21 -11.35
C LEU A 382 -26.89 23.80 -10.61
N THR A 383 -26.81 22.79 -9.77
CA THR A 383 -27.94 22.35 -8.91
C THR A 383 -28.27 23.37 -7.83
N SER A 384 -27.27 24.06 -7.26
CA SER A 384 -27.51 25.13 -6.26
C SER A 384 -28.13 26.40 -6.87
N HIS A 385 -27.94 26.68 -8.17
CA HIS A 385 -28.57 27.81 -8.88
C HIS A 385 -29.98 27.50 -9.41
N ARG A 386 -30.34 26.23 -9.60
CA ARG A 386 -31.68 25.81 -10.00
C ARG A 386 -32.68 25.67 -8.84
N GLY A 387 -32.18 25.66 -7.60
CA GLY A 387 -33.00 25.58 -6.38
C GLY A 387 -33.26 26.93 -5.70
N LYS A 388 -32.80 28.03 -6.27
CA LYS A 388 -33.16 29.42 -5.92
C LYS A 388 -34.08 30.01 -6.98
#